data_806ba9eadf21eef1784f77f90f1261ee
#
_entry.id   806ba9eadf21eef1784f77f90f1261ee
#
_cell.length_a   1.000
_cell.length_b   1.000
_cell.length_c   1.000
_cell.angle_alpha   90.00
_cell.angle_beta   90.00
_cell.angle_gamma   90.00
#
_symmetry.space_group_name_H-M   'P 1'
#
loop_
_entity.id
_entity.type
_entity.pdbx_description
1 polymer ?
#
loop_
_entity_poly.entity_id
_entity_poly.type
_entity_poly.pdbx_seq_one_letter_code
_entity_poly.pdbx_strand_id
1 'polypeptide(L)'
;LSRFLRDYVYIPIGGNKKGNIKLYSNLLVTFLIGGLWHGAGWTFIFWGFLHAIAIIFHRIWHTFGFRLNKYVAWFVTFNFINLTWVFFRAEHWDDAIKVIKGMFGLSGFMLPNISQKIFFIQDNIIFGDIFENFNGDSEISLWIPFAFILCLFFKNSNQIVSSFKM
;
A
#
# COMPACT_ATOMS: atom_id res chain seq x y z
N LEU A 1 7.24 -16.06 1.12
CA LEU A 1 6.94 -15.60 2.49
C LEU A 1 5.49 -15.87 2.89
N SER A 2 4.48 -15.44 2.13
CA SER A 2 3.06 -15.59 2.51
C SER A 2 2.65 -17.05 2.77
N ARG A 3 3.09 -18.00 1.94
CA ARG A 3 2.84 -19.43 2.16
C ARG A 3 3.55 -19.93 3.42
N PHE A 4 4.80 -19.51 3.62
CA PHE A 4 5.56 -19.87 4.82
C PHE A 4 4.86 -19.37 6.09
N LEU A 5 4.51 -18.08 6.16
CA LEU A 5 3.80 -17.51 7.31
C LEU A 5 2.45 -18.21 7.56
N ARG A 6 1.72 -18.56 6.50
CA ARG A 6 0.49 -19.33 6.65
C ARG A 6 0.73 -20.70 7.22
N ASP A 7 1.68 -21.46 6.66
CA ASP A 7 1.85 -22.88 6.95
C ASP A 7 2.61 -23.10 8.27
N TYR A 8 3.59 -22.23 8.60
CA TYR A 8 4.44 -22.40 9.78
C TYR A 8 4.11 -21.47 10.96
N VAL A 9 3.31 -20.44 10.77
CA VAL A 9 2.88 -19.54 11.83
C VAL A 9 1.37 -19.65 12.05
N TYR A 10 0.57 -19.25 11.04
CA TYR A 10 -0.87 -19.10 11.18
C TYR A 10 -1.59 -20.42 11.50
N ILE A 11 -1.32 -21.48 10.75
CA ILE A 11 -1.95 -22.78 10.94
C ILE A 11 -1.56 -23.40 12.30
N PRO A 12 -0.28 -23.44 12.71
CA PRO A 12 0.12 -24.02 13.99
C PRO A 12 -0.48 -23.33 15.22
N ILE A 13 -0.62 -21.99 15.20
CA ILE A 13 -1.24 -21.27 16.32
C ILE A 13 -2.76 -21.43 16.39
N GLY A 14 -3.35 -22.14 15.42
CA GLY A 14 -4.77 -22.52 15.44
C GLY A 14 -5.57 -22.08 14.21
N GLY A 15 -5.02 -21.26 13.34
CA GLY A 15 -5.67 -20.83 12.10
C GLY A 15 -7.09 -20.29 12.32
N ASN A 16 -8.06 -20.80 11.53
CA ASN A 16 -9.49 -20.42 11.62
C ASN A 16 -10.31 -21.29 12.59
N LYS A 17 -9.72 -22.32 13.21
CA LYS A 17 -10.47 -23.40 13.84
C LYS A 17 -10.98 -23.10 15.27
N LYS A 18 -10.53 -22.03 15.91
CA LYS A 18 -10.75 -21.77 17.35
C LYS A 18 -11.62 -20.54 17.64
N GLY A 19 -12.58 -20.24 16.76
CA GLY A 19 -13.49 -19.09 16.91
C GLY A 19 -12.90 -17.75 16.44
N ASN A 20 -13.76 -16.72 16.35
CA ASN A 20 -13.42 -15.45 15.73
C ASN A 20 -12.34 -14.67 16.49
N ILE A 21 -12.37 -14.67 17.81
CA ILE A 21 -11.38 -13.93 18.62
C ILE A 21 -9.97 -14.50 18.40
N LYS A 22 -9.83 -15.83 18.43
CA LYS A 22 -8.54 -16.48 18.16
C LYS A 22 -8.09 -16.29 16.72
N LEU A 23 -9.01 -16.33 15.78
CA LEU A 23 -8.72 -16.05 14.36
C LEU A 23 -8.10 -14.66 14.19
N TYR A 24 -8.71 -13.63 14.82
CA TYR A 24 -8.19 -12.26 14.73
C TYR A 24 -6.83 -12.11 15.40
N SER A 25 -6.64 -12.72 16.58
CA SER A 25 -5.33 -12.77 17.23
C SER A 25 -4.27 -13.48 16.39
N ASN A 26 -4.63 -14.60 15.76
CA ASN A 26 -3.71 -15.37 14.92
C ASN A 26 -3.30 -14.57 13.68
N LEU A 27 -4.24 -13.84 13.05
CA LEU A 27 -3.94 -12.92 11.94
C LEU A 27 -2.99 -11.83 12.41
N LEU A 28 -3.30 -11.17 13.53
CA LEU A 28 -2.47 -10.09 14.07
C LEU A 28 -1.03 -10.58 14.31
N VAL A 29 -0.85 -11.68 15.03
CA VAL A 29 0.47 -12.25 15.30
C VAL A 29 1.21 -12.60 14.01
N THR A 30 0.52 -13.22 13.04
CA THR A 30 1.13 -13.61 11.77
C THR A 30 1.66 -12.40 10.99
N PHE A 31 0.89 -11.32 10.92
CA PHE A 31 1.28 -10.12 10.21
C PHE A 31 2.35 -9.31 10.95
N LEU A 32 2.33 -9.30 12.29
CA LEU A 32 3.39 -8.69 13.10
C LEU A 32 4.73 -9.41 12.88
N ILE A 33 4.73 -10.75 12.88
CA ILE A 33 5.91 -11.55 12.54
C ILE A 33 6.36 -11.27 11.10
N GLY A 34 5.43 -11.14 10.17
CA GLY A 34 5.72 -10.75 8.79
C GLY A 34 6.37 -9.38 8.69
N GLY A 35 5.90 -8.40 9.46
CA GLY A 35 6.52 -7.07 9.55
C GLY A 35 7.94 -7.13 10.13
N LEU A 36 8.12 -7.86 11.23
CA LEU A 36 9.42 -8.06 11.87
C LEU A 36 10.43 -8.77 10.95
N TRP A 37 9.94 -9.67 10.10
CA TRP A 37 10.79 -10.35 9.11
C TRP A 37 11.40 -9.39 8.08
N HIS A 38 10.71 -8.29 7.75
CA HIS A 38 11.21 -7.26 6.84
C HIS A 38 12.26 -6.35 7.47
N GLY A 39 12.30 -6.24 8.80
CA GLY A 39 13.29 -5.46 9.52
C GLY A 39 12.89 -5.24 10.99
N ALA A 40 13.88 -5.00 11.84
CA ALA A 40 13.70 -4.79 13.28
C ALA A 40 13.20 -3.36 13.64
N GLY A 41 12.75 -2.60 12.65
CA GLY A 41 12.23 -1.24 12.85
C GLY A 41 10.75 -1.22 13.23
N TRP A 42 10.36 -0.28 14.08
CA TRP A 42 8.96 -0.09 14.48
C TRP A 42 8.03 0.22 13.29
N THR A 43 8.54 0.85 12.25
CA THR A 43 7.79 1.16 11.03
C THR A 43 7.35 -0.10 10.29
N PHE A 44 8.20 -1.16 10.25
CA PHE A 44 7.85 -2.45 9.67
C PHE A 44 6.81 -3.21 10.50
N ILE A 45 6.95 -3.18 11.83
CA ILE A 45 5.96 -3.79 12.74
C ILE A 45 4.61 -3.11 12.57
N PHE A 46 4.59 -1.79 12.50
CA PHE A 46 3.37 -1.01 12.28
C PHE A 46 2.76 -1.27 10.89
N TRP A 47 3.58 -1.40 9.86
CA TRP A 47 3.13 -1.83 8.54
C TRP A 47 2.40 -3.18 8.59
N GLY A 48 2.98 -4.16 9.25
CA GLY A 48 2.35 -5.47 9.48
C GLY A 48 1.04 -5.34 10.27
N PHE A 49 1.03 -4.52 11.32
CA PHE A 49 -0.17 -4.24 12.10
C PHE A 49 -1.31 -3.67 11.25
N LEU A 50 -1.02 -2.66 10.41
CA LEU A 50 -2.03 -2.05 9.51
C LEU A 50 -2.63 -3.09 8.56
N HIS A 51 -1.82 -3.97 7.99
CA HIS A 51 -2.33 -5.04 7.13
C HIS A 51 -3.21 -6.05 7.89
N ALA A 52 -2.83 -6.42 9.12
CA ALA A 52 -3.65 -7.28 9.96
C ALA A 52 -5.02 -6.67 10.24
N ILE A 53 -5.04 -5.40 10.67
CA ILE A 53 -6.27 -4.66 10.96
C ILE A 53 -7.16 -4.55 9.72
N ALA A 54 -6.58 -4.26 8.55
CA ALA A 54 -7.35 -4.18 7.30
C ALA A 54 -8.04 -5.51 6.95
N ILE A 55 -7.35 -6.64 7.12
CA ILE A 55 -7.93 -7.96 6.87
C ILE A 55 -9.00 -8.32 7.91
N ILE A 56 -8.77 -8.01 9.18
CA ILE A 56 -9.75 -8.22 10.26
C ILE A 56 -11.00 -7.36 9.97
N PHE A 57 -10.81 -6.09 9.64
CA PHE A 57 -11.90 -5.18 9.28
C PHE A 57 -12.70 -5.70 8.08
N HIS A 58 -12.01 -6.10 7.00
CA HIS A 58 -12.66 -6.66 5.82
C HIS A 58 -13.50 -7.91 6.16
N ARG A 59 -13.01 -8.80 7.02
CA ARG A 59 -13.77 -9.97 7.46
C ARG A 59 -15.01 -9.59 8.26
N ILE A 60 -14.88 -8.66 9.21
CA ILE A 60 -16.00 -8.16 10.00
C ILE A 60 -17.04 -7.48 9.08
N TRP A 61 -16.58 -6.62 8.18
CA TRP A 61 -17.42 -5.96 7.19
C TRP A 61 -18.24 -6.97 6.35
N HIS A 62 -17.60 -8.01 5.92
CA HIS A 62 -18.26 -9.06 5.14
C HIS A 62 -19.29 -9.85 5.95
N THR A 63 -19.11 -10.03 7.27
CA THR A 63 -20.11 -10.68 8.13
C THR A 63 -21.40 -9.88 8.28
N PHE A 64 -21.33 -8.55 8.14
CA PHE A 64 -22.51 -7.68 8.12
C PHE A 64 -23.25 -7.65 6.77
N GLY A 65 -22.74 -8.39 5.77
CA GLY A 65 -23.37 -8.47 4.44
C GLY A 65 -23.11 -7.25 3.55
N PHE A 66 -22.32 -6.29 3.97
CA PHE A 66 -21.98 -5.13 3.15
C PHE A 66 -21.06 -5.52 1.99
N ARG A 67 -21.40 -5.07 0.79
CA ARG A 67 -20.59 -5.24 -0.41
C ARG A 67 -20.32 -3.90 -1.05
N LEU A 68 -19.04 -3.59 -1.25
CA LEU A 68 -18.63 -2.42 -2.02
C LEU A 68 -18.67 -2.73 -3.52
N ASN A 69 -18.95 -1.71 -4.31
CA ASN A 69 -18.75 -1.78 -5.74
C ASN A 69 -17.27 -2.12 -6.04
N LYS A 70 -17.04 -2.95 -7.08
CA LYS A 70 -15.70 -3.42 -7.45
C LYS A 70 -14.68 -2.27 -7.63
N TYR A 71 -15.08 -1.18 -8.26
CA TYR A 71 -14.21 -0.03 -8.51
C TYR A 71 -13.89 0.73 -7.21
N VAL A 72 -14.89 0.90 -6.34
CA VAL A 72 -14.70 1.53 -5.02
C VAL A 72 -13.80 0.67 -4.14
N ALA A 73 -14.03 -0.64 -4.10
CA ALA A 73 -13.20 -1.57 -3.34
C ALA A 73 -11.73 -1.54 -3.84
N TRP A 74 -11.53 -1.53 -5.16
CA TRP A 74 -10.21 -1.38 -5.75
C TRP A 74 -9.55 -0.07 -5.35
N PHE A 75 -10.26 1.06 -5.49
CA PHE A 75 -9.73 2.38 -5.15
C PHE A 75 -9.32 2.49 -3.67
N VAL A 76 -10.18 2.00 -2.76
CA VAL A 76 -9.89 1.99 -1.32
C VAL A 76 -8.67 1.13 -1.02
N THR A 77 -8.60 -0.09 -1.58
CA THR A 77 -7.48 -1.00 -1.36
C THR A 77 -6.17 -0.42 -1.92
N PHE A 78 -6.22 0.16 -3.12
CA PHE A 78 -5.06 0.77 -3.76
C PHE A 78 -4.49 1.91 -2.90
N ASN A 79 -5.36 2.84 -2.44
CA ASN A 79 -4.91 3.96 -1.60
C ASN A 79 -4.43 3.48 -0.22
N PHE A 80 -5.07 2.48 0.36
CA PHE A 80 -4.62 1.88 1.61
C PHE A 80 -3.20 1.29 1.48
N ILE A 81 -2.94 0.53 0.41
CA ILE A 81 -1.61 -0.05 0.17
C ILE A 81 -0.56 1.04 -0.03
N ASN A 82 -0.86 2.09 -0.81
CA ASN A 82 0.07 3.21 -0.99
C ASN A 82 0.40 3.89 0.35
N LEU A 83 -0.60 4.10 1.20
CA LEU A 83 -0.41 4.70 2.53
C LEU A 83 0.44 3.80 3.44
N THR A 84 0.21 2.48 3.42
CA THR A 84 1.00 1.54 4.23
C THR A 84 2.45 1.43 3.74
N TRP A 85 2.70 1.59 2.44
CA TRP A 85 4.06 1.60 1.90
C TRP A 85 4.91 2.77 2.37
N VAL A 86 4.30 3.88 2.78
CA VAL A 86 5.04 4.98 3.40
C VAL A 86 5.76 4.50 4.66
N PHE A 87 5.06 3.75 5.53
CA PHE A 87 5.68 3.18 6.74
C PHE A 87 6.72 2.11 6.41
N PHE A 88 6.51 1.34 5.34
CA PHE A 88 7.48 0.34 4.91
C PHE A 88 8.80 0.96 4.41
N ARG A 89 8.73 2.13 3.78
CA ARG A 89 9.91 2.83 3.22
C ARG A 89 10.59 3.78 4.18
N ALA A 90 9.85 4.31 5.15
CA ALA A 90 10.36 5.29 6.10
C ALA A 90 11.31 4.64 7.14
N GLU A 91 12.44 5.26 7.37
CA GLU A 91 13.40 4.84 8.41
C GLU A 91 12.93 5.29 9.81
N HIS A 92 12.34 6.50 9.89
CA HIS A 92 11.84 7.09 11.12
C HIS A 92 10.37 7.48 11.00
N TRP A 93 9.69 7.57 12.15
CA TRP A 93 8.29 7.98 12.22
C TRP A 93 8.03 9.36 11.64
N ASP A 94 8.93 10.30 11.89
CA ASP A 94 8.81 11.69 11.42
C ASP A 94 8.83 11.76 9.90
N ASP A 95 9.61 10.91 9.24
CA ASP A 95 9.67 10.83 7.79
C ASP A 95 8.34 10.28 7.23
N ALA A 96 7.78 9.25 7.85
CA ALA A 96 6.48 8.73 7.47
C ALA A 96 5.38 9.79 7.60
N ILE A 97 5.33 10.49 8.71
CA ILE A 97 4.35 11.55 8.97
C ILE A 97 4.50 12.70 7.96
N LYS A 98 5.74 13.09 7.64
CA LYS A 98 6.02 14.13 6.65
C LYS A 98 5.49 13.75 5.26
N VAL A 99 5.76 12.53 4.82
CA VAL A 99 5.26 12.03 3.52
C VAL A 99 3.74 11.96 3.51
N ILE A 100 3.11 11.45 4.58
CA ILE A 100 1.65 11.37 4.70
C ILE A 100 1.02 12.76 4.64
N LYS A 101 1.58 13.74 5.36
CA LYS A 101 1.12 15.15 5.28
C LYS A 101 1.19 15.68 3.85
N GLY A 102 2.29 15.37 3.14
CA GLY A 102 2.42 15.71 1.71
C GLY A 102 1.36 15.05 0.84
N MET A 103 1.08 13.75 1.04
CA MET A 103 0.05 13.02 0.28
C MET A 103 -1.37 13.62 0.45
N PHE A 104 -1.67 14.17 1.62
CA PHE A 104 -2.94 14.86 1.89
C PHE A 104 -2.92 16.35 1.57
N GLY A 105 -1.83 16.85 0.95
CA GLY A 105 -1.69 18.26 0.57
C GLY A 105 -1.50 19.24 1.74
N LEU A 106 -1.27 18.73 2.96
CA LEU A 106 -1.10 19.57 4.16
C LEU A 106 0.23 20.35 4.17
N SER A 107 1.16 19.96 3.31
CA SER A 107 2.48 20.64 3.13
C SER A 107 2.51 21.57 1.92
N GLY A 108 1.34 21.88 1.34
CA GLY A 108 1.22 22.62 0.08
C GLY A 108 1.33 21.69 -1.16
N PHE A 109 0.95 22.25 -2.29
CA PHE A 109 1.04 21.55 -3.58
C PHE A 109 2.17 22.17 -4.39
N MET A 110 3.10 21.35 -4.86
CA MET A 110 4.11 21.76 -5.83
C MET A 110 3.69 21.30 -7.21
N LEU A 111 3.48 22.25 -8.12
CA LEU A 111 3.13 21.95 -9.50
C LEU A 111 4.34 22.21 -10.41
N PRO A 112 4.47 21.43 -11.53
CA PRO A 112 5.51 21.69 -12.52
C PRO A 112 5.39 23.11 -13.11
N ASN A 113 6.51 23.75 -13.44
CA ASN A 113 6.55 25.08 -14.05
C ASN A 113 5.71 25.17 -15.34
N ILE A 114 5.53 24.05 -16.05
CA ILE A 114 4.67 23.96 -17.24
C ILE A 114 3.19 24.30 -16.95
N SER A 115 2.72 24.00 -15.74
CA SER A 115 1.33 24.27 -15.35
C SER A 115 1.06 25.76 -15.07
N GLN A 116 2.09 26.56 -14.82
CA GLN A 116 1.98 28.00 -14.64
C GLN A 116 1.37 28.71 -15.85
N LYS A 117 1.60 28.15 -17.06
CA LYS A 117 1.03 28.65 -18.32
C LYS A 117 -0.43 28.25 -18.55
N ILE A 118 -0.92 27.24 -17.82
CA ILE A 118 -2.25 26.64 -18.02
C ILE A 118 -3.24 27.10 -16.94
N PHE A 119 -2.77 27.31 -15.71
CA PHE A 119 -3.62 27.69 -14.58
C PHE A 119 -3.25 29.06 -14.04
N PHE A 120 -4.19 30.01 -14.12
CA PHE A 120 -4.11 31.35 -13.52
C PHE A 120 -4.33 31.34 -11.99
N ILE A 121 -3.84 30.34 -11.26
CA ILE A 121 -4.04 30.21 -9.82
C ILE A 121 -2.74 30.65 -9.14
N GLN A 122 -2.76 31.82 -8.50
CA GLN A 122 -1.56 32.51 -8.00
C GLN A 122 -1.39 32.44 -6.48
N ASP A 123 -2.37 31.95 -5.71
CA ASP A 123 -2.30 31.98 -4.26
C ASP A 123 -2.08 30.57 -3.68
N ASN A 124 -0.99 30.40 -2.91
CA ASN A 124 -0.60 29.21 -2.14
C ASN A 124 -0.10 27.97 -2.93
N ILE A 125 0.28 28.13 -4.19
CA ILE A 125 0.88 27.05 -4.98
C ILE A 125 2.35 27.39 -5.23
N ILE A 126 3.24 26.51 -4.78
CA ILE A 126 4.68 26.63 -5.06
C ILE A 126 4.92 25.95 -6.43
N PHE A 127 5.39 26.73 -7.40
CA PHE A 127 5.84 26.18 -8.68
C PHE A 127 7.33 25.88 -8.60
N GLY A 128 7.71 24.67 -8.94
CA GLY A 128 9.10 24.23 -8.93
C GLY A 128 9.34 23.13 -9.95
N ASP A 129 10.60 22.87 -10.24
CA ASP A 129 10.96 21.70 -11.04
C ASP A 129 10.81 20.46 -10.14
N ILE A 130 9.74 19.69 -10.37
CA ILE A 130 9.47 18.45 -9.63
C ILE A 130 10.66 17.49 -9.74
N PHE A 131 11.44 17.60 -10.80
CA PHE A 131 12.58 16.72 -11.10
C PHE A 131 13.91 17.20 -10.53
N GLU A 132 14.03 18.45 -10.06
CA GLU A 132 15.28 18.96 -9.44
C GLU A 132 15.69 18.18 -8.18
N ASN A 133 14.72 17.60 -7.47
CA ASN A 133 14.97 16.80 -6.26
C ASN A 133 15.00 15.27 -6.55
N PHE A 134 14.69 14.84 -7.76
CA PHE A 134 14.86 13.46 -8.17
C PHE A 134 16.15 13.38 -8.99
N ASN A 135 17.17 12.72 -8.47
CA ASN A 135 18.38 12.32 -9.22
C ASN A 135 18.03 11.30 -10.33
N GLY A 136 16.90 11.45 -10.98
CA GLY A 136 16.39 10.58 -12.02
C GLY A 136 16.18 11.36 -13.32
N ASP A 137 16.62 10.75 -14.42
CA ASP A 137 16.39 11.25 -15.76
C ASP A 137 14.91 11.51 -16.01
N SER A 138 14.60 12.53 -16.84
CA SER A 138 13.25 12.86 -17.27
C SER A 138 12.45 11.67 -17.85
N GLU A 139 13.14 10.60 -18.19
CA GLU A 139 12.57 9.34 -18.67
C GLU A 139 11.75 8.60 -17.61
N ILE A 140 12.04 8.76 -16.32
CA ILE A 140 11.29 8.12 -15.22
C ILE A 140 9.81 8.51 -15.28
N SER A 141 9.52 9.73 -15.67
CA SER A 141 8.15 10.22 -15.84
C SER A 141 7.33 9.46 -16.90
N LEU A 142 8.00 8.85 -17.87
CA LEU A 142 7.38 8.01 -18.90
C LEU A 142 7.28 6.53 -18.45
N TRP A 143 8.30 6.04 -17.73
CA TRP A 143 8.32 4.65 -17.31
C TRP A 143 7.29 4.33 -16.23
N ILE A 144 6.96 5.28 -15.33
CA ILE A 144 5.95 5.07 -14.29
C ILE A 144 4.55 4.85 -14.89
N PRO A 145 4.01 5.73 -15.77
CA PRO A 145 2.72 5.49 -16.43
C PRO A 145 2.73 4.21 -17.28
N PHE A 146 3.81 3.93 -17.98
CA PHE A 146 3.96 2.72 -18.77
C PHE A 146 3.88 1.46 -17.92
N ALA A 147 4.63 1.39 -16.82
CA ALA A 147 4.57 0.28 -15.87
C ALA A 147 3.16 0.12 -15.26
N PHE A 148 2.50 1.24 -14.94
CA PHE A 148 1.14 1.24 -14.42
C PHE A 148 0.14 0.68 -15.43
N ILE A 149 0.23 1.06 -16.69
CA ILE A 149 -0.58 0.51 -17.80
C ILE A 149 -0.34 -1.00 -17.92
N LEU A 150 0.93 -1.45 -17.90
CA LEU A 150 1.24 -2.88 -17.94
C LEU A 150 0.60 -3.63 -16.77
N CYS A 151 0.68 -3.11 -15.56
CA CYS A 151 0.09 -3.75 -14.38
C CYS A 151 -1.44 -3.82 -14.42
N LEU A 152 -2.11 -2.84 -15.03
CA LEU A 152 -3.58 -2.80 -15.08
C LEU A 152 -4.17 -3.63 -16.21
N PHE A 153 -3.54 -3.67 -17.36
CA PHE A 153 -4.12 -4.24 -18.58
C PHE A 153 -3.54 -5.60 -18.97
N PHE A 154 -2.37 -5.98 -18.46
CA PHE A 154 -1.75 -7.25 -18.81
C PHE A 154 -1.95 -8.30 -17.72
N LYS A 155 -1.91 -9.58 -18.13
CA LYS A 155 -2.02 -10.72 -17.23
C LYS A 155 -0.82 -10.77 -16.29
N ASN A 156 -1.06 -11.01 -15.00
CA ASN A 156 0.01 -11.23 -14.04
C ASN A 156 0.71 -12.58 -14.25
N SER A 157 1.90 -12.76 -13.66
CA SER A 157 2.71 -13.96 -13.79
C SER A 157 1.96 -15.24 -13.41
N ASN A 158 1.11 -15.20 -12.38
CA ASN A 158 0.31 -16.37 -11.96
C ASN A 158 -0.75 -16.75 -13.00
N GLN A 159 -1.38 -15.77 -13.63
CA GLN A 159 -2.35 -16.00 -14.72
C GLN A 159 -1.67 -16.55 -15.96
N ILE A 160 -0.45 -16.08 -16.28
CA ILE A 160 0.33 -16.61 -17.40
C ILE A 160 0.73 -18.06 -17.11
N VAL A 161 1.30 -18.35 -15.93
CA VAL A 161 1.72 -19.71 -15.55
C VAL A 161 0.51 -20.68 -15.49
N SER A 162 -0.65 -20.21 -15.02
CA SER A 162 -1.84 -21.08 -15.00
C SER A 162 -2.34 -21.46 -16.38
N SER A 163 -2.11 -20.62 -17.40
CA SER A 163 -2.49 -20.92 -18.78
C SER A 163 -1.58 -21.97 -19.47
N PHE A 164 -0.41 -22.26 -18.90
CA PHE A 164 0.50 -23.31 -19.39
C PHE A 164 0.31 -24.66 -18.66
N LYS A 165 -0.52 -24.72 -17.62
CA LYS A 165 -0.90 -25.98 -16.95
C LYS A 165 -2.18 -26.52 -17.58
N MET A 166 -2.10 -26.98 -18.82
CA MET A 166 -3.01 -27.95 -19.43
C MET A 166 -2.28 -29.27 -19.67
#